data_aa8b130ded5d1b82924f50c26b0512ab
#
_entry.id   aa8b130ded5d1b82924f50c26b0512ab
#
_cell.length_a   1.000
_cell.length_b   1.000
_cell.length_c   1.000
_cell.angle_alpha   90.00
_cell.angle_beta   90.00
_cell.angle_gamma   90.00
#
_symmetry.space_group_name_H-M   'P 1'
#
loop_
_entity.id
_entity.type
_entity.pdbx_description
1 polymer ?
#
loop_
_entity_poly.entity_id
_entity_poly.type
_entity_poly.pdbx_seq_one_letter_code
_entity_poly.pdbx_strand_id
1 'polypeptide(L)'
;MFVHPKLPYKLELEQVIQLLLSQFDFVSLPGLGSFVKRRNPAKVSDDMSSIEPPSEYYIFDTSRTFDDEAITNYLCSTLGIDHKEAELRVTQLVERVNNALSSRKPFEFPGVGTLLKDDNNNITLEFDASAAATESYGLSAIEVLPKQKADSKLTSPKENKKAAVAETQASSPLST
;
A
#
# COMPACT_ATOMS: atom_id res chain seq x y z
N MET A 1 17.84 35.15 0.15
CA MET A 1 19.02 34.33 -0.09
C MET A 1 18.90 33.13 0.88
N PHE A 2 18.19 32.07 0.49
CA PHE A 2 18.00 30.89 1.33
C PHE A 2 19.23 30.00 1.19
N VAL A 3 20.04 29.97 2.22
CA VAL A 3 21.16 29.03 2.34
C VAL A 3 20.53 27.67 2.70
N HIS A 4 20.38 26.79 1.73
CA HIS A 4 20.08 25.40 2.02
C HIS A 4 21.25 24.81 2.81
N PRO A 5 21.00 24.18 3.98
CA PRO A 5 22.07 23.50 4.68
C PRO A 5 22.58 22.38 3.77
N LYS A 6 23.86 22.47 3.44
CA LYS A 6 24.59 21.43 2.70
C LYS A 6 24.54 20.18 3.57
N LEU A 7 23.60 19.29 3.26
CA LEU A 7 23.45 18.02 3.95
C LEU A 7 24.76 17.21 3.78
N PRO A 8 25.44 16.84 4.86
CA PRO A 8 26.74 16.17 4.80
C PRO A 8 26.62 14.68 4.45
N TYR A 9 25.44 14.20 4.09
CA TYR A 9 25.24 12.82 3.76
C TYR A 9 25.32 12.62 2.23
N LYS A 10 26.22 11.76 1.81
CA LYS A 10 26.20 11.17 0.48
C LYS A 10 24.87 10.43 0.36
N LEU A 11 23.87 11.12 -0.22
CA LEU A 11 22.55 10.53 -0.43
C LEU A 11 22.76 9.38 -1.42
N GLU A 12 22.61 8.16 -0.92
CA GLU A 12 22.69 6.99 -1.79
C GLU A 12 21.42 6.95 -2.65
N LEU A 13 21.57 6.82 -3.96
CA LEU A 13 20.44 6.83 -4.90
C LEU A 13 19.42 5.73 -4.60
N GLU A 14 19.86 4.65 -3.99
CA GLU A 14 19.02 3.53 -3.54
C GLU A 14 17.99 3.98 -2.49
N GLN A 15 18.38 4.89 -1.60
CA GLN A 15 17.48 5.48 -0.59
C GLN A 15 16.50 6.48 -1.21
N VAL A 16 16.90 7.17 -2.28
CA VAL A 16 16.02 8.08 -3.02
C VAL A 16 14.83 7.32 -3.62
N ILE A 17 15.06 6.11 -4.11
CA ILE A 17 14.00 5.27 -4.67
C ILE A 17 12.94 4.94 -3.61
N GLN A 18 13.34 4.57 -2.40
CA GLN A 18 12.41 4.35 -1.30
C GLN A 18 11.57 5.60 -1.01
N LEU A 19 12.23 6.77 -0.93
CA LEU A 19 11.55 8.02 -0.66
C LEU A 19 10.55 8.38 -1.77
N LEU A 20 10.92 8.19 -3.03
CA LEU A 20 10.03 8.43 -4.16
C LEU A 20 8.84 7.46 -4.17
N LEU A 21 9.05 6.18 -3.86
CA LEU A 21 7.98 5.19 -3.75
C LEU A 21 7.00 5.48 -2.61
N SER A 22 7.40 6.25 -1.60
CA SER A 22 6.46 6.73 -0.59
C SER A 22 5.48 7.78 -1.13
N GLN A 23 5.88 8.51 -2.17
CA GLN A 23 5.12 9.62 -2.76
C GLN A 23 4.41 9.21 -4.07
N PHE A 24 5.01 8.31 -4.83
CA PHE A 24 4.52 7.88 -6.14
C PHE A 24 4.16 6.39 -6.15
N ASP A 25 3.24 6.01 -7.02
CA ASP A 25 2.84 4.61 -7.17
C ASP A 25 3.84 3.78 -7.97
N PHE A 26 4.77 4.42 -8.68
CA PHE A 26 5.87 3.76 -9.38
C PHE A 26 7.07 4.69 -9.52
N VAL A 27 8.25 4.10 -9.68
CA VAL A 27 9.52 4.78 -9.96
C VAL A 27 10.30 3.96 -10.97
N SER A 28 10.70 4.59 -12.08
CA SER A 28 11.37 3.93 -13.19
C SER A 28 12.89 3.99 -13.07
N LEU A 29 13.53 2.87 -13.44
CA LEU A 29 14.95 2.80 -13.75
C LEU A 29 15.09 2.67 -15.27
N PRO A 30 15.54 3.72 -15.97
CA PRO A 30 15.55 3.75 -17.43
C PRO A 30 16.30 2.55 -18.04
N GLY A 31 15.63 1.84 -18.95
CA GLY A 31 16.20 0.66 -19.62
C GLY A 31 16.27 -0.62 -18.81
N LEU A 32 15.91 -0.61 -17.54
CA LEU A 32 15.92 -1.80 -16.68
C LEU A 32 14.49 -2.26 -16.31
N GLY A 33 13.64 -1.34 -15.90
CA GLY A 33 12.28 -1.62 -15.44
C GLY A 33 11.81 -0.57 -14.42
N SER A 34 10.67 -0.82 -13.79
CA SER A 34 10.10 0.09 -12.78
C SER A 34 9.72 -0.64 -11.51
N PHE A 35 9.97 -0.01 -10.38
CA PHE A 35 9.35 -0.39 -9.12
C PHE A 35 7.91 0.09 -9.12
N VAL A 36 6.98 -0.79 -8.78
CA VAL A 36 5.55 -0.49 -8.76
C VAL A 36 4.97 -0.85 -7.40
N LYS A 37 4.31 0.12 -6.78
CA LYS A 37 3.57 -0.09 -5.55
C LYS A 37 2.28 -0.86 -5.82
N ARG A 38 2.01 -1.85 -5.01
CA ARG A 38 0.78 -2.66 -5.03
C ARG A 38 0.16 -2.67 -3.66
N ARG A 39 -1.16 -2.79 -3.63
CA ARG A 39 -1.94 -2.83 -2.39
C ARG A 39 -2.67 -4.16 -2.27
N ASN A 40 -2.55 -4.78 -1.12
CA ASN A 40 -3.41 -5.87 -0.72
C ASN A 40 -4.58 -5.30 0.08
N PRO A 41 -5.83 -5.63 -0.26
CA PRO A 41 -6.96 -5.27 0.57
C PRO A 41 -6.89 -6.00 1.92
N ALA A 42 -7.60 -5.46 2.92
CA ALA A 42 -7.80 -6.17 4.18
C ALA A 42 -8.38 -7.57 3.90
N LYS A 43 -7.87 -8.57 4.59
CA LYS A 43 -8.32 -9.96 4.48
C LYS A 43 -8.90 -10.42 5.81
N VAL A 44 -10.03 -11.12 5.73
CA VAL A 44 -10.56 -11.86 6.87
C VAL A 44 -9.96 -13.27 6.80
N SER A 45 -9.45 -13.77 7.92
CA SER A 45 -8.93 -15.14 7.99
C SER A 45 -10.05 -16.15 7.67
N ASP A 46 -9.67 -17.30 7.12
CA ASP A 46 -10.62 -18.33 6.69
C ASP A 46 -11.52 -18.84 7.84
N ASP A 47 -11.02 -18.79 9.06
CA ASP A 47 -11.74 -19.13 10.28
C ASP A 47 -12.54 -17.96 10.88
N MET A 48 -12.55 -16.79 10.22
CA MET A 48 -13.17 -15.54 10.69
C MET A 48 -12.70 -15.07 12.07
N SER A 49 -11.56 -15.54 12.53
CA SER A 49 -11.02 -15.19 13.86
C SER A 49 -10.22 -13.89 13.86
N SER A 50 -9.70 -13.47 12.70
CA SER A 50 -8.90 -12.26 12.62
C SER A 50 -9.14 -11.51 11.30
N ILE A 51 -8.87 -10.22 11.34
CA ILE A 51 -8.85 -9.35 10.16
C ILE A 51 -7.43 -8.82 10.02
N GLU A 52 -6.78 -9.18 8.91
CA GLU A 52 -5.50 -8.61 8.53
C GLU A 52 -5.73 -7.23 7.91
N PRO A 53 -4.98 -6.20 8.32
CA PRO A 53 -5.11 -4.87 7.73
C PRO A 53 -4.68 -4.86 6.26
N PRO A 54 -5.11 -3.85 5.48
CA PRO A 54 -4.57 -3.64 4.15
C PRO A 54 -3.06 -3.41 4.24
N SER A 55 -2.33 -3.92 3.28
CA SER A 55 -0.87 -3.78 3.22
C SER A 55 -0.42 -3.32 1.84
N GLU A 56 0.71 -2.62 1.79
CA GLU A 56 1.35 -2.25 0.55
C GLU A 56 2.62 -3.09 0.36
N TYR A 57 2.95 -3.40 -0.88
CA TYR A 57 4.16 -4.10 -1.26
C TYR A 57 4.67 -3.60 -2.60
N TYR A 58 5.93 -3.85 -2.88
CA TYR A 58 6.54 -3.46 -4.16
C TYR A 58 6.79 -4.67 -5.04
N ILE A 59 6.63 -4.46 -6.34
CA ILE A 59 7.04 -5.42 -7.37
C ILE A 59 7.95 -4.72 -8.35
N PHE A 60 8.76 -5.48 -9.10
CA PHE A 60 9.56 -4.95 -10.18
C PHE A 60 8.97 -5.40 -11.53
N ASP A 61 8.64 -4.42 -12.37
CA ASP A 61 8.05 -4.64 -13.69
C ASP A 61 9.07 -4.31 -14.77
N THR A 62 9.64 -5.35 -15.39
CA THR A 62 10.65 -5.23 -16.45
C THR A 62 10.09 -4.76 -17.79
N SER A 63 8.76 -4.74 -17.97
CA SER A 63 8.12 -4.23 -19.18
C SER A 63 8.07 -2.70 -19.22
N ARG A 64 8.21 -2.05 -18.07
CA ARG A 64 8.19 -0.60 -17.92
C ARG A 64 9.58 -0.01 -17.89
N THR A 65 10.16 0.18 -19.07
CA THR A 65 11.54 0.67 -19.23
C THR A 65 11.65 2.16 -19.58
N PHE A 66 10.53 2.87 -19.63
CA PHE A 66 10.50 4.30 -19.91
C PHE A 66 11.10 5.11 -18.74
N ASP A 67 11.65 6.27 -19.07
CA ASP A 67 12.10 7.22 -18.05
C ASP A 67 10.91 8.10 -17.62
N ASP A 68 10.61 8.12 -16.32
CA ASP A 68 9.62 9.00 -15.72
C ASP A 68 10.24 10.28 -15.14
N GLU A 69 11.57 10.41 -15.29
CA GLU A 69 12.37 11.52 -14.78
C GLU A 69 12.18 11.81 -13.26
N ALA A 70 11.49 10.96 -12.53
CA ALA A 70 11.18 11.19 -11.12
C ALA A 70 12.46 11.28 -10.28
N ILE A 71 13.42 10.37 -10.51
CA ILE A 71 14.71 10.37 -9.81
C ILE A 71 15.52 11.59 -10.20
N THR A 72 15.60 11.89 -11.50
CA THR A 72 16.36 13.01 -12.03
C THR A 72 15.85 14.35 -11.50
N ASN A 73 14.54 14.56 -11.56
CA ASN A 73 13.88 15.77 -11.03
C ASN A 73 14.09 15.93 -9.53
N TYR A 74 14.00 14.82 -8.78
CA TYR A 74 14.27 14.84 -7.34
C TYR A 74 15.72 15.24 -7.03
N LEU A 75 16.69 14.68 -7.76
CA LEU A 75 18.10 15.02 -7.59
C LEU A 75 18.38 16.48 -7.91
N CYS A 76 17.82 17.01 -9.01
CA CYS A 76 17.94 18.41 -9.37
C CYS A 76 17.37 19.33 -8.27
N SER A 77 16.19 19.02 -7.79
CA SER A 77 15.52 19.85 -6.78
C SER A 77 16.16 19.78 -5.39
N THR A 78 16.64 18.60 -5.00
CA THR A 78 17.17 18.37 -3.64
C THR A 78 18.65 18.69 -3.53
N LEU A 79 19.45 18.31 -4.52
CA LEU A 79 20.90 18.52 -4.52
C LEU A 79 21.32 19.79 -5.26
N GLY A 80 20.41 20.42 -6.02
CA GLY A 80 20.72 21.60 -6.84
C GLY A 80 21.72 21.31 -7.97
N ILE A 81 21.79 20.06 -8.43
CA ILE A 81 22.67 19.65 -9.54
C ILE A 81 21.99 19.87 -10.88
N ASP A 82 22.78 19.98 -11.93
CA ASP A 82 22.27 20.10 -13.29
C ASP A 82 21.61 18.78 -13.75
N HIS A 83 20.63 18.91 -14.66
CA HIS A 83 19.88 17.76 -15.20
C HIS A 83 20.79 16.68 -15.79
N LYS A 84 21.80 17.09 -16.55
CA LYS A 84 22.78 16.16 -17.13
C LYS A 84 23.59 15.39 -16.09
N GLU A 85 23.94 16.06 -14.99
CA GLU A 85 24.64 15.40 -13.89
C GLU A 85 23.71 14.42 -13.17
N ALA A 86 22.43 14.77 -13.00
CA ALA A 86 21.44 13.89 -12.42
C ALA A 86 21.21 12.64 -13.29
N GLU A 87 21.01 12.81 -14.60
CA GLU A 87 20.90 11.70 -15.56
C GLU A 87 22.12 10.77 -15.53
N LEU A 88 23.32 11.34 -15.47
CA LEU A 88 24.54 10.56 -15.37
C LEU A 88 24.57 9.68 -14.12
N ARG A 89 24.13 10.22 -12.98
CA ARG A 89 24.06 9.46 -11.73
C ARG A 89 23.01 8.34 -11.79
N VAL A 90 21.87 8.60 -12.42
CA VAL A 90 20.85 7.56 -12.65
C VAL A 90 21.39 6.46 -13.55
N THR A 91 22.05 6.82 -14.65
CA THR A 91 22.70 5.87 -15.57
C THR A 91 23.73 5.01 -14.84
N GLN A 92 24.57 5.62 -14.02
CA GLN A 92 25.57 4.89 -13.22
C GLN A 92 24.93 3.92 -12.23
N LEU A 93 23.79 4.28 -11.64
CA LEU A 93 23.04 3.36 -10.79
C LEU A 93 22.53 2.17 -11.60
N VAL A 94 21.88 2.44 -12.74
CA VAL A 94 21.36 1.38 -13.62
C VAL A 94 22.47 0.44 -14.07
N GLU A 95 23.64 0.98 -14.44
CA GLU A 95 24.81 0.16 -14.81
C GLU A 95 25.31 -0.71 -13.66
N ARG A 96 25.35 -0.18 -12.43
CA ARG A 96 25.73 -0.97 -11.23
C ARG A 96 24.75 -2.12 -11.00
N VAL A 97 23.45 -1.84 -11.10
CA VAL A 97 22.40 -2.85 -10.95
C VAL A 97 22.52 -3.92 -12.03
N ASN A 98 22.66 -3.51 -13.29
CA ASN A 98 22.81 -4.43 -14.41
C ASN A 98 24.07 -5.31 -14.28
N ASN A 99 25.19 -4.76 -13.84
CA ASN A 99 26.43 -5.50 -13.62
C ASN A 99 26.28 -6.53 -12.48
N ALA A 100 25.61 -6.17 -11.41
CA ALA A 100 25.31 -7.10 -10.30
C ALA A 100 24.42 -8.24 -10.79
N LEU A 101 23.29 -7.93 -11.45
CA LEU A 101 22.34 -8.91 -11.96
C LEU A 101 22.94 -9.81 -13.05
N SER A 102 23.80 -9.27 -13.90
CA SER A 102 24.54 -10.05 -14.90
C SER A 102 25.51 -11.05 -14.28
N SER A 103 26.05 -10.69 -13.12
CA SER A 103 26.91 -11.57 -12.32
C SER A 103 26.10 -12.49 -11.38
N ARG A 104 24.76 -12.52 -11.50
CA ARG A 104 23.83 -13.23 -10.60
C ARG A 104 24.01 -12.86 -9.13
N LYS A 105 24.42 -11.63 -8.86
CA LYS A 105 24.52 -11.10 -7.52
C LYS A 105 23.25 -10.33 -7.18
N PRO A 106 22.72 -10.52 -5.95
CA PRO A 106 21.61 -9.70 -5.49
C PRO A 106 22.02 -8.22 -5.43
N PHE A 107 21.09 -7.34 -5.73
CA PHE A 107 21.26 -5.90 -5.54
C PHE A 107 20.17 -5.38 -4.60
N GLU A 108 20.60 -4.87 -3.46
CA GLU A 108 19.71 -4.42 -2.40
C GLU A 108 19.33 -2.95 -2.58
N PHE A 109 18.03 -2.67 -2.44
CA PHE A 109 17.46 -1.32 -2.32
C PHE A 109 16.91 -1.18 -0.90
N PRO A 110 17.57 -0.41 -0.03
CA PRO A 110 17.16 -0.28 1.36
C PRO A 110 15.71 0.19 1.48
N GLY A 111 14.91 -0.55 2.26
CA GLY A 111 13.50 -0.24 2.48
C GLY A 111 12.54 -0.53 1.30
N VAL A 112 13.04 -1.13 0.23
CA VAL A 112 12.23 -1.58 -0.91
C VAL A 112 12.33 -3.09 -1.07
N GLY A 113 13.55 -3.63 -1.07
CA GLY A 113 13.81 -5.05 -1.23
C GLY A 113 15.06 -5.31 -2.05
N THR A 114 15.23 -6.56 -2.46
CA THR A 114 16.42 -7.02 -3.18
C THR A 114 16.04 -7.48 -4.59
N LEU A 115 16.68 -6.90 -5.60
CA LEU A 115 16.56 -7.37 -6.97
C LEU A 115 17.44 -8.60 -7.19
N LEU A 116 16.82 -9.63 -7.75
CA LEU A 116 17.44 -10.90 -8.08
C LEU A 116 17.18 -11.23 -9.54
N LYS A 117 18.11 -11.95 -10.15
CA LYS A 117 17.94 -12.50 -11.48
C LYS A 117 17.88 -14.01 -11.39
N ASP A 118 16.72 -14.59 -11.79
CA ASP A 118 16.51 -16.04 -11.77
C ASP A 118 17.26 -16.75 -12.93
N ASP A 119 17.20 -18.09 -12.95
CA ASP A 119 17.84 -18.90 -13.98
C ASP A 119 17.23 -18.70 -15.36
N ASN A 120 16.00 -18.20 -15.44
CA ASN A 120 15.29 -17.90 -16.68
C ASN A 120 15.57 -16.47 -17.18
N ASN A 121 16.55 -15.78 -16.57
CA ASN A 121 16.89 -14.38 -16.85
C ASN A 121 15.81 -13.36 -16.48
N ASN A 122 14.78 -13.74 -15.71
CA ASN A 122 13.79 -12.78 -15.22
C ASN A 122 14.35 -12.05 -14.00
N ILE A 123 14.07 -10.75 -13.94
CA ILE A 123 14.40 -9.93 -12.77
C ILE A 123 13.19 -9.92 -11.86
N THR A 124 13.39 -10.33 -10.61
CA THR A 124 12.37 -10.38 -9.57
C THR A 124 12.79 -9.52 -8.39
N LEU A 125 11.84 -8.95 -7.69
CA LEU A 125 12.04 -8.21 -6.46
C LEU A 125 11.63 -9.10 -5.29
N GLU A 126 12.60 -9.43 -4.44
CA GLU A 126 12.33 -9.98 -3.11
C GLU A 126 12.05 -8.81 -2.18
N PHE A 127 10.78 -8.66 -1.82
CA PHE A 127 10.31 -7.53 -1.02
C PHE A 127 10.74 -7.70 0.44
N ASP A 128 11.27 -6.64 1.05
CA ASP A 128 11.61 -6.64 2.46
C ASP A 128 10.35 -6.43 3.32
N ALA A 129 9.83 -7.52 3.88
CA ALA A 129 8.63 -7.49 4.72
C ALA A 129 8.81 -6.64 6.01
N SER A 130 10.04 -6.38 6.44
CA SER A 130 10.30 -5.49 7.58
C SER A 130 10.06 -4.01 7.23
N ALA A 131 10.22 -3.65 5.96
CA ALA A 131 9.84 -2.35 5.45
C ALA A 131 8.31 -2.20 5.35
N ALA A 132 7.59 -3.29 5.08
CA ALA A 132 6.13 -3.33 4.99
C ALA A 132 5.41 -3.10 6.33
N ALA A 133 6.06 -3.42 7.43
CA ALA A 133 5.47 -3.24 8.76
C ALA A 133 5.12 -1.77 9.08
N THR A 134 5.74 -0.83 8.38
CA THR A 134 5.43 0.60 8.50
C THR A 134 4.20 1.01 7.67
N GLU A 135 3.78 0.20 6.71
CA GLU A 135 2.77 0.55 5.71
C GLU A 135 1.38 -0.04 5.97
N SER A 136 1.21 -0.81 7.04
CA SER A 136 -0.11 -1.21 7.53
C SER A 136 -0.87 -0.04 8.18
N TYR A 137 -0.49 1.21 7.88
CA TYR A 137 -1.06 2.42 8.49
C TYR A 137 -1.06 2.41 10.03
N GLY A 138 -0.14 1.67 10.64
CA GLY A 138 -0.11 1.48 12.09
C GLY A 138 -1.23 0.58 12.64
N LEU A 139 -2.00 -0.07 11.78
CA LEU A 139 -3.06 -0.97 12.18
C LEU A 139 -2.49 -2.35 12.45
N SER A 140 -2.79 -2.90 13.63
CA SER A 140 -2.52 -4.29 13.95
C SER A 140 -3.66 -5.18 13.46
N ALA A 141 -3.39 -6.47 13.26
CA ALA A 141 -4.44 -7.44 13.04
C ALA A 141 -5.44 -7.41 14.22
N ILE A 142 -6.73 -7.42 13.90
CA ILE A 142 -7.80 -7.39 14.90
C ILE A 142 -8.34 -8.79 15.06
N GLU A 143 -8.29 -9.33 16.29
CA GLU A 143 -8.98 -10.57 16.61
C GLU A 143 -10.48 -10.31 16.68
N VAL A 144 -11.25 -11.06 15.90
CA VAL A 144 -12.71 -10.99 15.91
C VAL A 144 -13.23 -12.08 16.82
N LEU A 145 -13.69 -11.70 18.00
CA LEU A 145 -14.41 -12.63 18.86
C LEU A 145 -15.74 -13.02 18.20
N PRO A 146 -16.02 -14.31 17.98
CA PRO A 146 -17.30 -14.73 17.42
C PRO A 146 -18.43 -14.23 18.31
N LYS A 147 -19.32 -13.42 17.74
CA LYS A 147 -20.51 -12.96 18.44
C LYS A 147 -21.33 -14.19 18.80
N GLN A 148 -21.36 -14.57 20.09
CA GLN A 148 -22.27 -15.60 20.56
C GLN A 148 -23.67 -15.16 20.15
N LYS A 149 -24.35 -15.99 19.34
CA LYS A 149 -25.76 -15.80 19.07
C LYS A 149 -26.46 -15.84 20.42
N ALA A 150 -26.85 -14.67 20.92
CA ALA A 150 -27.80 -14.60 22.03
C ALA A 150 -29.08 -15.25 21.51
N ASP A 151 -29.36 -16.45 21.98
CA ASP A 151 -30.68 -17.07 21.85
C ASP A 151 -31.68 -16.12 22.50
N SER A 152 -32.24 -15.23 21.72
CA SER A 152 -33.40 -14.46 22.09
C SER A 152 -34.60 -15.37 22.04
N LYS A 153 -34.79 -16.12 23.12
CA LYS A 153 -36.04 -16.78 23.42
C LYS A 153 -37.05 -15.67 23.75
N LEU A 154 -37.71 -15.19 22.72
CA LEU A 154 -38.85 -14.33 22.80
C LEU A 154 -39.98 -15.16 23.48
N THR A 155 -40.10 -15.04 24.78
CA THR A 155 -41.31 -15.42 25.50
C THR A 155 -42.38 -14.41 25.14
N SER A 156 -43.37 -14.88 24.37
CA SER A 156 -44.60 -14.18 24.07
C SER A 156 -45.34 -13.82 25.39
N PRO A 157 -45.82 -12.59 25.56
CA PRO A 157 -46.76 -12.31 26.66
C PRO A 157 -48.12 -12.90 26.30
N LYS A 158 -48.62 -13.75 27.18
CA LYS A 158 -49.97 -14.30 27.15
C LYS A 158 -50.99 -13.17 27.22
N GLU A 159 -51.90 -13.24 26.27
CA GLU A 159 -53.17 -12.57 26.19
C GLU A 159 -53.95 -12.77 27.49
N ASN A 160 -54.36 -11.69 28.15
CA ASN A 160 -55.35 -11.75 29.23
C ASN A 160 -56.56 -10.92 28.84
N LYS A 161 -57.60 -11.66 28.48
CA LYS A 161 -58.91 -11.25 28.07
C LYS A 161 -59.70 -10.93 29.32
N LYS A 162 -60.30 -9.73 29.47
CA LYS A 162 -61.55 -9.52 30.19
C LYS A 162 -62.17 -8.16 29.88
N ALA A 163 -63.16 -8.21 29.11
CA ALA A 163 -64.57 -7.69 29.15
C ALA A 163 -64.84 -6.34 29.85
N ALA A 164 -65.52 -5.46 29.15
CA ALA A 164 -66.84 -4.89 29.37
C ALA A 164 -66.96 -3.61 28.49
N VAL A 165 -67.82 -3.62 27.50
CA VAL A 165 -69.24 -3.15 27.44
C VAL A 165 -69.41 -1.63 27.44
N ALA A 166 -70.19 -1.19 26.50
CA ALA A 166 -71.10 -0.06 26.31
C ALA A 166 -70.59 1.00 25.24
N GLU A 167 -71.24 0.97 24.11
CA GLU A 167 -72.31 1.87 23.65
C GLU A 167 -71.91 3.34 23.51
N THR A 168 -71.97 3.94 22.35
CA THR A 168 -73.18 4.55 21.78
C THR A 168 -72.77 5.29 20.48
N GLN A 169 -73.42 4.92 19.40
CA GLN A 169 -74.04 5.64 18.30
C GLN A 169 -73.46 6.92 17.69
N ALA A 170 -73.51 6.86 16.42
CA ALA A 170 -74.06 7.83 15.45
C ALA A 170 -73.11 8.96 15.03
N SER A 171 -72.90 9.31 13.80
CA SER A 171 -73.66 9.36 12.60
C SER A 171 -72.74 9.91 11.50
N SER A 172 -72.84 9.36 10.33
CA SER A 172 -72.49 10.04 9.05
C SER A 172 -73.58 11.11 8.80
N PRO A 173 -73.54 11.96 7.77
CA PRO A 173 -72.90 11.82 6.48
C PRO A 173 -72.48 13.15 5.76
N LEU A 174 -71.98 12.95 4.54
CA LEU A 174 -72.18 13.72 3.28
C LEU A 174 -71.42 15.03 3.01
N SER A 175 -70.80 14.90 1.87
CA SER A 175 -70.82 15.75 0.69
C SER A 175 -70.28 17.18 0.74
N THR A 176 -69.37 17.49 -0.09
CA THR A 176 -69.46 17.92 -1.50
C THR A 176 -68.03 17.96 -2.04
#